data_022ed1034ab1e69c37bd026d4435e87b
#
_entry.id   022ed1034ab1e69c37bd026d4435e87b
#
_cell.length_a   1.000
_cell.length_b   1.000
_cell.length_c   1.000
_cell.angle_alpha   90.00
_cell.angle_beta   90.00
_cell.angle_gamma   90.00
#
_symmetry.space_group_name_H-M   'P 1'
#
loop_
_entity.id
_entity.type
_entity.pdbx_description
1 polymer ?
#
loop_
_entity_poly.entity_id
_entity_poly.type
_entity_poly.pdbx_seq_one_letter_code
_entity_poly.pdbx_strand_id
1 'polypeptide(L)'
;IKKDEIMSNPAFCTIEERVPLIMEYLKDKDVIYSVSIHSDMPYLLDRVKLVHELGGNSVHVNFWCGIGIYRAIRELDLPIFIHFQKSGDKILTNRNHAYYVDWTVICKLAGMMGVDFIHAGMIGGYYKWPEDEVVDSVKVLRDYGVMPALSCGFHPGLTKWVTDKVGTDYMANVGGALHGHPTGTLSGAKAMRQSIEGEFGKEYYDAIEKWGLEV
;
A
#
# COMPACT_ATOMS: atom_id res chain seq x y z
N ILE A 1 -7.44 3.24 4.20
CA ILE A 1 -6.65 4.46 4.48
C ILE A 1 -5.31 4.06 5.06
N LYS A 2 -4.25 4.62 4.52
CA LYS A 2 -2.87 4.32 4.90
C LYS A 2 -2.16 5.60 5.33
N LYS A 3 -1.27 5.50 6.31
CA LYS A 3 -0.39 6.58 6.75
C LYS A 3 1.05 6.26 6.40
N ASP A 4 1.81 7.29 6.05
CA ASP A 4 3.24 7.14 5.80
C ASP A 4 4.03 6.80 7.06
N GLU A 5 5.24 6.30 6.87
CA GLU A 5 6.15 5.90 7.94
C GLU A 5 6.44 7.02 8.94
N ILE A 6 6.52 8.25 8.46
CA ILE A 6 6.68 9.44 9.29
C ILE A 6 5.59 9.59 10.36
N MET A 7 4.42 8.98 10.14
CA MET A 7 3.31 8.97 11.08
C MET A 7 3.37 7.84 12.10
N SER A 8 4.39 7.00 12.09
CA SER A 8 4.50 5.87 13.03
C SER A 8 4.70 6.31 14.47
N ASN A 9 5.46 7.39 14.69
CA ASN A 9 5.82 7.91 16.00
C ASN A 9 5.74 9.44 16.11
N PRO A 10 4.67 10.11 15.66
CA PRO A 10 4.60 11.55 15.81
C PRO A 10 4.37 11.92 17.28
N ALA A 11 5.04 12.95 17.76
CA ALA A 11 4.79 13.52 19.07
C ALA A 11 3.40 14.19 19.17
N PHE A 12 2.83 14.53 18.02
CA PHE A 12 1.44 14.99 17.86
C PHE A 12 0.63 13.87 17.20
N CYS A 13 -0.63 13.73 17.53
CA CYS A 13 -1.53 12.74 16.95
C CYS A 13 -0.98 11.30 17.10
N THR A 14 -0.82 10.87 18.32
CA THR A 14 -0.32 9.53 18.71
C THR A 14 -1.26 8.42 18.21
N ILE A 15 -0.85 7.16 18.36
CA ILE A 15 -1.71 6.00 18.04
C ILE A 15 -2.99 6.06 18.88
N GLU A 16 -2.85 6.38 20.17
CA GLU A 16 -3.92 6.48 21.15
C GLU A 16 -4.95 7.55 20.79
N GLU A 17 -4.51 8.64 20.17
CA GLU A 17 -5.40 9.73 19.75
C GLU A 17 -6.03 9.44 18.37
N ARG A 18 -5.24 9.03 17.39
CA ARG A 18 -5.71 8.94 16.01
C ARG A 18 -6.52 7.69 15.69
N VAL A 19 -6.21 6.55 16.32
CA VAL A 19 -6.91 5.30 16.00
C VAL A 19 -8.38 5.37 16.40
N PRO A 20 -8.73 5.71 17.67
CA PRO A 20 -10.13 5.85 18.04
C PRO A 20 -10.89 6.87 17.20
N LEU A 21 -10.27 8.03 16.95
CA LEU A 21 -10.89 9.11 16.15
C LEU A 21 -11.22 8.65 14.71
N ILE A 22 -10.29 7.96 14.06
CA ILE A 22 -10.50 7.49 12.69
C ILE A 22 -11.48 6.32 12.67
N MET A 23 -11.37 5.38 13.61
CA MET A 23 -12.29 4.23 13.66
C MET A 23 -13.72 4.64 13.98
N GLU A 24 -13.95 5.64 14.84
CA GLU A 24 -15.28 6.21 15.05
C GLU A 24 -15.87 6.81 13.77
N TYR A 25 -15.03 7.50 12.97
CA TYR A 25 -15.47 8.03 11.67
C TYR A 25 -15.75 6.94 10.64
N LEU A 26 -15.10 5.79 10.76
CA LEU A 26 -15.21 4.66 9.83
C LEU A 26 -16.21 3.58 10.26
N LYS A 27 -16.81 3.67 11.45
CA LYS A 27 -17.63 2.60 12.06
C LYS A 27 -18.74 2.03 11.18
N ASP A 28 -19.33 2.88 10.32
CA ASP A 28 -20.41 2.49 9.42
C ASP A 28 -19.93 2.27 7.97
N LYS A 29 -18.62 2.11 7.79
CA LYS A 29 -17.99 1.97 6.48
C LYS A 29 -17.20 0.68 6.42
N ASP A 30 -17.37 -0.07 5.33
CA ASP A 30 -16.54 -1.24 5.02
C ASP A 30 -15.16 -0.80 4.51
N VAL A 31 -14.30 -0.36 5.43
CA VAL A 31 -12.98 0.22 5.14
C VAL A 31 -11.92 -0.29 6.11
N ILE A 32 -10.77 -0.67 5.57
CA ILE A 32 -9.58 -1.00 6.35
C ILE A 32 -8.74 0.27 6.60
N TYR A 33 -8.41 0.52 7.86
CA TYR A 33 -7.47 1.56 8.27
C TYR A 33 -6.11 0.96 8.64
N SER A 34 -5.15 0.97 7.74
CA SER A 34 -3.78 0.50 7.99
C SER A 34 -2.98 1.53 8.79
N VAL A 35 -2.82 1.26 10.07
CA VAL A 35 -2.12 2.13 11.02
C VAL A 35 -0.62 1.93 10.91
N SER A 36 0.13 2.98 10.61
CA SER A 36 1.60 2.94 10.58
C SER A 36 2.16 2.86 12.00
N ILE A 37 2.93 1.78 12.29
CA ILE A 37 3.39 1.45 13.65
C ILE A 37 4.86 1.03 13.72
N HIS A 38 5.67 1.39 12.69
CA HIS A 38 7.08 0.96 12.62
C HIS A 38 7.82 1.23 13.93
N SER A 39 8.53 0.25 14.43
CA SER A 39 9.29 0.31 15.66
C SER A 39 10.26 -0.86 15.75
N ASP A 40 11.19 -0.79 16.69
CA ASP A 40 12.04 -1.90 17.04
C ASP A 40 11.28 -2.99 17.81
N MET A 41 11.75 -4.22 17.70
CA MET A 41 11.31 -5.32 18.58
C MET A 41 11.83 -5.09 20.01
N PRO A 42 11.06 -5.39 21.08
CA PRO A 42 9.70 -5.98 21.08
C PRO A 42 8.55 -4.97 20.98
N TYR A 43 8.85 -3.67 21.03
CA TYR A 43 7.84 -2.58 21.10
C TYR A 43 6.81 -2.62 19.98
N LEU A 44 7.19 -3.19 18.80
CA LEU A 44 6.28 -3.26 17.68
C LEU A 44 5.07 -4.16 17.97
N LEU A 45 5.26 -5.30 18.65
CA LEU A 45 4.17 -6.20 19.03
C LEU A 45 3.20 -5.56 20.03
N ASP A 46 3.72 -4.76 20.96
CA ASP A 46 2.87 -4.01 21.90
C ASP A 46 2.04 -2.95 21.17
N ARG A 47 2.59 -2.33 20.13
CA ARG A 47 1.83 -1.41 19.26
C ARG A 47 0.74 -2.12 18.46
N VAL A 48 0.98 -3.34 17.98
CA VAL A 48 -0.07 -4.14 17.32
C VAL A 48 -1.23 -4.38 18.26
N LYS A 49 -0.95 -4.83 19.50
CA LYS A 49 -1.97 -5.05 20.52
C LYS A 49 -2.74 -3.76 20.83
N LEU A 50 -2.01 -2.65 21.01
CA LEU A 50 -2.61 -1.34 21.26
C LEU A 50 -3.55 -0.91 20.11
N VAL A 51 -3.13 -1.07 18.85
CA VAL A 51 -4.00 -0.76 17.69
C VAL A 51 -5.28 -1.60 17.72
N HIS A 52 -5.17 -2.88 18.06
CA HIS A 52 -6.33 -3.76 18.19
C HIS A 52 -7.25 -3.34 19.35
N GLU A 53 -6.69 -3.07 20.52
CA GLU A 53 -7.43 -2.60 21.72
C GLU A 53 -8.18 -1.29 21.46
N LEU A 54 -7.63 -0.42 20.63
CA LEU A 54 -8.25 0.84 20.20
C LEU A 54 -9.25 0.68 19.05
N GLY A 55 -9.58 -0.56 18.66
CA GLY A 55 -10.56 -0.88 17.61
C GLY A 55 -9.99 -0.81 16.19
N GLY A 56 -8.67 -0.68 16.00
CA GLY A 56 -8.03 -0.72 14.68
C GLY A 56 -8.11 -2.10 14.05
N ASN A 57 -8.22 -2.15 12.73
CA ASN A 57 -8.41 -3.38 11.95
C ASN A 57 -7.23 -3.74 11.04
N SER A 58 -6.17 -2.91 10.99
CA SER A 58 -4.98 -3.19 10.18
C SER A 58 -3.76 -2.44 10.71
N VAL A 59 -2.59 -3.03 10.55
CA VAL A 59 -1.29 -2.42 10.82
C VAL A 59 -0.44 -2.33 9.55
N HIS A 60 0.33 -1.24 9.44
CA HIS A 60 1.24 -0.98 8.35
C HIS A 60 2.67 -0.98 8.88
N VAL A 61 3.46 -1.98 8.46
CA VAL A 61 4.80 -2.28 9.02
C VAL A 61 5.83 -2.29 7.90
N ASN A 62 6.93 -1.57 8.09
CA ASN A 62 8.05 -1.57 7.16
C ASN A 62 8.89 -2.85 7.30
N PHE A 63 9.36 -3.40 6.18
CA PHE A 63 10.16 -4.63 6.19
C PHE A 63 11.51 -4.50 6.90
N TRP A 64 12.00 -3.28 7.09
CA TRP A 64 13.19 -3.00 7.90
C TRP A 64 13.01 -3.30 9.39
N CYS A 65 11.77 -3.48 9.85
CA CYS A 65 11.49 -4.03 11.18
C CYS A 65 11.85 -5.53 11.29
N GLY A 66 12.29 -6.14 10.18
CA GLY A 66 12.68 -7.54 10.07
C GLY A 66 11.56 -8.43 9.52
N ILE A 67 11.90 -9.33 8.57
CA ILE A 67 10.90 -10.17 7.88
C ILE A 67 10.14 -11.10 8.84
N GLY A 68 10.76 -11.53 9.92
CA GLY A 68 10.13 -12.42 10.92
C GLY A 68 9.04 -11.75 11.76
N ILE A 69 8.97 -10.40 11.76
CA ILE A 69 7.98 -9.68 12.55
C ILE A 69 6.53 -9.98 12.12
N TYR A 70 6.32 -10.19 10.82
CA TYR A 70 4.99 -10.49 10.28
C TYR A 70 4.44 -11.82 10.81
N ARG A 71 5.30 -12.85 10.92
CA ARG A 71 4.92 -14.11 11.58
C ARG A 71 4.60 -13.87 13.05
N ALA A 72 5.43 -13.14 13.77
CA ALA A 72 5.19 -12.85 15.19
C ALA A 72 3.88 -12.08 15.40
N ILE A 73 3.49 -11.19 14.47
CA ILE A 73 2.19 -10.52 14.51
C ILE A 73 1.05 -11.55 14.30
N ARG A 74 1.18 -12.48 13.35
CA ARG A 74 0.18 -13.56 13.16
C ARG A 74 0.03 -14.46 14.36
N GLU A 75 1.14 -14.77 15.04
CA GLU A 75 1.15 -15.62 16.25
C GLU A 75 0.45 -14.95 17.45
N LEU A 76 0.13 -13.64 17.39
CA LEU A 76 -0.75 -12.99 18.36
C LEU A 76 -2.21 -13.42 18.24
N ASP A 77 -2.59 -14.05 17.13
CA ASP A 77 -3.96 -14.52 16.83
C ASP A 77 -5.03 -13.42 16.93
N LEU A 78 -4.67 -12.20 16.53
CA LEU A 78 -5.57 -11.05 16.51
C LEU A 78 -6.24 -10.90 15.14
N PRO A 79 -7.53 -10.50 15.07
CA PRO A 79 -8.25 -10.26 13.81
C PRO A 79 -7.81 -8.94 13.20
N ILE A 80 -6.55 -8.85 12.78
CA ILE A 80 -5.95 -7.65 12.23
C ILE A 80 -5.26 -7.92 10.90
N PHE A 81 -5.47 -7.06 9.91
CA PHE A 81 -4.75 -7.14 8.63
C PHE A 81 -3.33 -6.61 8.75
N ILE A 82 -2.42 -7.22 8.01
CA ILE A 82 -1.01 -6.84 7.97
C ILE A 82 -0.68 -6.28 6.59
N HIS A 83 -0.31 -4.99 6.55
CA HIS A 83 0.14 -4.32 5.35
C HIS A 83 1.67 -4.15 5.41
N PHE A 84 2.37 -4.85 4.52
CA PHE A 84 3.82 -4.80 4.38
C PHE A 84 4.25 -3.56 3.60
N GLN A 85 5.10 -2.73 4.18
CA GLN A 85 5.63 -1.52 3.56
C GLN A 85 7.01 -1.76 2.94
N LYS A 86 7.16 -1.36 1.67
CA LYS A 86 8.34 -1.58 0.82
C LYS A 86 9.42 -0.50 0.92
N SER A 87 9.16 0.64 1.54
CA SER A 87 10.10 1.79 1.51
C SER A 87 11.52 1.41 1.96
N GLY A 88 12.51 1.87 1.19
CA GLY A 88 13.93 1.58 1.44
C GLY A 88 14.43 0.26 0.84
N ASP A 89 13.58 -0.51 0.16
CA ASP A 89 13.93 -1.82 -0.42
C ASP A 89 15.14 -1.78 -1.35
N LYS A 90 15.33 -0.69 -2.09
CA LYS A 90 16.39 -0.59 -3.12
C LYS A 90 17.82 -0.66 -2.57
N ILE A 91 18.02 -0.55 -1.27
CA ILE A 91 19.31 -0.87 -0.64
C ILE A 91 19.65 -2.36 -0.86
N LEU A 92 18.64 -3.24 -0.80
CA LEU A 92 18.81 -4.69 -1.00
C LEU A 92 18.40 -5.17 -2.39
N THR A 93 17.43 -4.51 -3.04
CA THR A 93 16.77 -5.05 -4.24
C THR A 93 17.14 -4.34 -5.54
N ASN A 94 18.09 -3.43 -5.52
CA ASN A 94 18.53 -2.74 -6.73
C ASN A 94 19.37 -3.69 -7.60
N ARG A 95 18.85 -4.05 -8.76
CA ARG A 95 19.52 -4.96 -9.73
C ARG A 95 20.85 -4.43 -10.28
N ASN A 96 21.18 -3.16 -10.08
CA ASN A 96 22.47 -2.58 -10.46
C ASN A 96 23.56 -2.79 -9.40
N HIS A 97 23.25 -3.32 -8.22
CA HIS A 97 24.25 -3.68 -7.22
C HIS A 97 24.92 -4.99 -7.59
N ALA A 98 26.19 -5.17 -7.21
CA ALA A 98 26.93 -6.41 -7.44
C ALA A 98 26.25 -7.62 -6.76
N TYR A 99 25.59 -7.37 -5.65
CA TYR A 99 24.75 -8.35 -4.94
C TYR A 99 23.40 -7.70 -4.64
N TYR A 100 22.32 -8.42 -4.92
CA TYR A 100 20.97 -7.96 -4.62
C TYR A 100 20.06 -9.16 -4.34
N VAL A 101 18.91 -8.90 -3.71
CA VAL A 101 17.84 -9.86 -3.54
C VAL A 101 16.71 -9.46 -4.47
N ASP A 102 16.25 -10.35 -5.33
CA ASP A 102 15.10 -10.07 -6.19
C ASP A 102 13.84 -9.82 -5.33
N TRP A 103 13.04 -8.83 -5.71
CA TRP A 103 11.86 -8.45 -4.94
C TRP A 103 10.83 -9.59 -4.85
N THR A 104 10.76 -10.46 -5.86
CA THR A 104 9.89 -11.65 -5.83
C THR A 104 10.25 -12.61 -4.70
N VAL A 105 11.54 -12.70 -4.30
CA VAL A 105 11.96 -13.50 -3.13
C VAL A 105 11.38 -12.89 -1.85
N ILE A 106 11.43 -11.57 -1.71
CA ILE A 106 10.82 -10.88 -0.55
C ILE A 106 9.30 -11.08 -0.55
N CYS A 107 8.64 -11.01 -1.72
CA CYS A 107 7.21 -11.29 -1.85
C CYS A 107 6.85 -12.71 -1.37
N LYS A 108 7.64 -13.73 -1.77
CA LYS A 108 7.45 -15.11 -1.28
C LYS A 108 7.59 -15.22 0.23
N LEU A 109 8.67 -14.65 0.78
CA LEU A 109 8.89 -14.66 2.22
C LEU A 109 7.75 -13.97 2.97
N ALA A 110 7.30 -12.81 2.50
CA ALA A 110 6.19 -12.09 3.10
C ALA A 110 4.88 -12.91 3.06
N GLY A 111 4.58 -13.55 1.92
CA GLY A 111 3.42 -14.45 1.81
C GLY A 111 3.50 -15.62 2.80
N MET A 112 4.67 -16.26 2.93
CA MET A 112 4.90 -17.33 3.91
C MET A 112 4.79 -16.85 5.37
N MET A 113 4.99 -15.56 5.64
CA MET A 113 4.83 -14.95 6.97
C MET A 113 3.39 -14.51 7.25
N GLY A 114 2.48 -14.63 6.29
CA GLY A 114 1.06 -14.37 6.50
C GLY A 114 0.66 -12.90 6.41
N VAL A 115 1.33 -12.09 5.56
CA VAL A 115 0.86 -10.72 5.28
C VAL A 115 -0.37 -10.74 4.38
N ASP A 116 -1.22 -9.71 4.47
CA ASP A 116 -2.43 -9.58 3.64
C ASP A 116 -2.20 -8.68 2.43
N PHE A 117 -1.38 -7.63 2.60
CA PHE A 117 -1.09 -6.64 1.56
C PHE A 117 0.41 -6.37 1.48
N ILE A 118 0.96 -6.26 0.26
CA ILE A 118 2.36 -5.89 0.05
C ILE A 118 2.52 -5.03 -1.21
N HIS A 119 3.40 -4.05 -1.15
CA HIS A 119 3.74 -3.22 -2.30
C HIS A 119 4.53 -4.02 -3.35
N ALA A 120 3.92 -4.27 -4.52
CA ALA A 120 4.57 -4.93 -5.65
C ALA A 120 5.49 -3.97 -6.45
N GLY A 121 5.20 -2.68 -6.42
CA GLY A 121 5.85 -1.66 -7.25
C GLY A 121 4.83 -0.86 -8.03
N MET A 122 5.20 -0.31 -9.18
CA MET A 122 4.30 0.39 -10.08
C MET A 122 4.79 0.31 -11.52
N ILE A 123 3.88 0.11 -12.46
CA ILE A 123 4.13 0.20 -13.90
C ILE A 123 3.71 1.61 -14.35
N GLY A 124 4.61 2.34 -15.05
CA GLY A 124 4.30 3.68 -15.58
C GLY A 124 4.26 4.82 -14.54
N GLY A 125 4.54 4.55 -13.27
CA GLY A 125 4.58 5.58 -12.23
C GLY A 125 5.83 6.48 -12.31
N TYR A 126 5.97 7.42 -11.36
CA TYR A 126 7.13 8.34 -11.32
C TYR A 126 8.44 7.65 -10.93
N TYR A 127 8.39 6.50 -10.28
CA TYR A 127 9.54 5.65 -10.05
C TYR A 127 9.53 4.51 -11.07
N LYS A 128 10.62 4.39 -11.85
CA LYS A 128 10.70 3.38 -12.91
C LYS A 128 11.19 2.03 -12.36
N TRP A 129 10.25 1.17 -11.98
CA TRP A 129 10.54 -0.25 -11.79
C TRP A 129 10.62 -0.96 -13.14
N PRO A 130 11.44 -2.00 -13.27
CA PRO A 130 11.32 -2.94 -14.38
C PRO A 130 9.89 -3.54 -14.39
N GLU A 131 9.24 -3.51 -15.54
CA GLU A 131 7.85 -4.00 -15.67
C GLU A 131 7.74 -5.47 -15.31
N ASP A 132 8.72 -6.29 -15.74
CA ASP A 132 8.81 -7.70 -15.42
C ASP A 132 8.85 -7.94 -13.89
N GLU A 133 9.63 -7.15 -13.13
CA GLU A 133 9.68 -7.23 -11.67
C GLU A 133 8.30 -7.01 -11.03
N VAL A 134 7.54 -6.05 -11.53
CA VAL A 134 6.21 -5.74 -10.98
C VAL A 134 5.21 -6.85 -11.33
N VAL A 135 5.17 -7.27 -12.60
CA VAL A 135 4.27 -8.33 -13.06
C VAL A 135 4.54 -9.65 -12.34
N ASP A 136 5.79 -10.04 -12.21
CA ASP A 136 6.17 -11.30 -11.53
C ASP A 136 5.91 -11.21 -10.02
N SER A 137 6.11 -10.05 -9.39
CA SER A 137 5.74 -9.83 -8.00
C SER A 137 4.24 -9.99 -7.77
N VAL A 138 3.41 -9.42 -8.66
CA VAL A 138 1.94 -9.59 -8.59
C VAL A 138 1.53 -11.05 -8.69
N LYS A 139 2.11 -11.82 -9.64
CA LYS A 139 1.83 -13.26 -9.78
C LYS A 139 2.20 -14.02 -8.51
N VAL A 140 3.43 -13.83 -8.03
CA VAL A 140 3.92 -14.48 -6.80
C VAL A 140 3.02 -14.18 -5.61
N LEU A 141 2.60 -12.94 -5.42
CA LEU A 141 1.74 -12.56 -4.30
C LEU A 141 0.37 -13.27 -4.37
N ARG A 142 -0.22 -13.35 -5.55
CA ARG A 142 -1.49 -14.07 -5.75
C ARG A 142 -1.38 -15.56 -5.44
N ASP A 143 -0.26 -16.19 -5.78
CA ASP A 143 -0.02 -17.61 -5.45
C ASP A 143 -0.05 -17.86 -3.94
N TYR A 144 0.24 -16.86 -3.12
CA TYR A 144 0.17 -16.90 -1.65
C TYR A 144 -1.12 -16.30 -1.07
N GLY A 145 -2.08 -15.88 -1.90
CA GLY A 145 -3.32 -15.24 -1.46
C GLY A 145 -3.11 -13.83 -0.89
N VAL A 146 -2.00 -13.19 -1.23
CA VAL A 146 -1.66 -11.83 -0.78
C VAL A 146 -2.10 -10.80 -1.81
N MET A 147 -2.79 -9.75 -1.39
CA MET A 147 -3.23 -8.66 -2.25
C MET A 147 -2.03 -7.77 -2.64
N PRO A 148 -1.65 -7.71 -3.93
CA PRO A 148 -0.60 -6.80 -4.37
C PRO A 148 -1.07 -5.35 -4.32
N ALA A 149 -0.24 -4.45 -3.77
CA ALA A 149 -0.48 -3.02 -3.76
C ALA A 149 0.43 -2.32 -4.79
N LEU A 150 -0.16 -1.56 -5.70
CA LEU A 150 0.55 -0.77 -6.69
C LEU A 150 0.61 0.69 -6.22
N SER A 151 1.82 1.26 -6.17
CA SER A 151 2.05 2.58 -5.58
C SER A 151 3.19 3.33 -6.26
N CYS A 152 3.31 4.64 -5.96
CA CYS A 152 4.32 5.54 -6.52
C CYS A 152 3.96 6.06 -7.91
N GLY A 153 2.84 6.78 -7.96
CA GLY A 153 2.42 7.51 -9.14
C GLY A 153 1.24 6.92 -9.88
N PHE A 154 0.47 6.04 -9.24
CA PHE A 154 -0.79 5.57 -9.84
C PHE A 154 -1.76 6.75 -9.98
N HIS A 155 -2.27 6.96 -11.20
CA HIS A 155 -3.21 8.02 -11.54
C HIS A 155 -4.25 7.53 -12.57
N PRO A 156 -5.34 8.26 -12.84
CA PRO A 156 -6.43 7.79 -13.71
C PRO A 156 -5.99 7.32 -15.09
N GLY A 157 -4.98 7.96 -15.68
CA GLY A 157 -4.48 7.61 -17.03
C GLY A 157 -3.70 6.29 -17.10
N LEU A 158 -3.36 5.67 -15.96
CA LEU A 158 -2.68 4.38 -15.91
C LEU A 158 -3.63 3.20 -15.67
N THR A 159 -4.87 3.46 -15.25
CA THR A 159 -5.77 2.42 -14.77
C THR A 159 -5.96 1.29 -15.78
N LYS A 160 -6.33 1.63 -17.01
CA LYS A 160 -6.54 0.63 -18.06
C LYS A 160 -5.25 -0.13 -18.40
N TRP A 161 -4.18 0.58 -18.66
CA TRP A 161 -2.89 0.00 -19.05
C TRP A 161 -2.32 -0.96 -17.98
N VAL A 162 -2.40 -0.59 -16.71
CA VAL A 162 -1.97 -1.44 -15.59
C VAL A 162 -2.88 -2.66 -15.48
N THR A 163 -4.21 -2.48 -15.57
CA THR A 163 -5.17 -3.56 -15.49
C THR A 163 -5.01 -4.59 -16.61
N ASP A 164 -4.72 -4.13 -17.84
CA ASP A 164 -4.45 -5.02 -18.97
C ASP A 164 -3.21 -5.91 -18.72
N LYS A 165 -2.22 -5.43 -17.97
CA LYS A 165 -0.98 -6.18 -17.67
C LYS A 165 -1.08 -7.11 -16.47
N VAL A 166 -1.75 -6.67 -15.41
CA VAL A 166 -1.77 -7.41 -14.14
C VAL A 166 -3.17 -7.89 -13.72
N GLY A 167 -4.21 -7.65 -14.53
CA GLY A 167 -5.60 -7.96 -14.18
C GLY A 167 -6.17 -6.95 -13.17
N THR A 168 -7.37 -7.24 -12.63
CA THR A 168 -8.12 -6.32 -11.75
C THR A 168 -7.83 -6.51 -10.25
N ASP A 169 -7.14 -7.59 -9.89
CA ASP A 169 -6.99 -8.05 -8.51
C ASP A 169 -5.75 -7.43 -7.86
N TYR A 170 -5.84 -6.14 -7.56
CA TYR A 170 -4.79 -5.36 -6.88
C TYR A 170 -5.37 -4.16 -6.12
N MET A 171 -4.63 -3.68 -5.14
CA MET A 171 -4.90 -2.42 -4.43
C MET A 171 -4.18 -1.26 -5.12
N ALA A 172 -4.90 -0.28 -5.62
CA ALA A 172 -4.33 0.95 -6.16
C ALA A 172 -4.08 1.98 -5.06
N ASN A 173 -2.81 2.33 -4.82
CA ASN A 173 -2.44 3.39 -3.88
C ASN A 173 -2.37 4.74 -4.61
N VAL A 174 -3.44 5.49 -4.56
CA VAL A 174 -3.69 6.67 -5.39
C VAL A 174 -3.66 8.01 -4.65
N GLY A 175 -3.10 8.05 -3.44
CA GLY A 175 -3.08 9.26 -2.61
C GLY A 175 -2.55 10.50 -3.33
N GLY A 176 -1.45 10.36 -4.07
CA GLY A 176 -0.88 11.44 -4.87
C GLY A 176 -1.82 11.95 -5.97
N ALA A 177 -2.54 11.07 -6.65
CA ALA A 177 -3.51 11.44 -7.67
C ALA A 177 -4.76 12.11 -7.08
N LEU A 178 -5.23 11.64 -5.92
CA LEU A 178 -6.37 12.25 -5.26
C LEU A 178 -6.07 13.68 -4.81
N HIS A 179 -5.03 13.84 -3.99
CA HIS A 179 -4.69 15.14 -3.40
C HIS A 179 -4.05 16.11 -4.39
N GLY A 180 -3.39 15.59 -5.42
CA GLY A 180 -2.74 16.36 -6.45
C GLY A 180 -3.64 16.73 -7.65
N HIS A 181 -4.92 16.35 -7.65
CA HIS A 181 -5.81 16.70 -8.74
C HIS A 181 -5.96 18.23 -8.92
N PRO A 182 -5.99 18.78 -10.17
CA PRO A 182 -6.03 20.23 -10.39
C PRO A 182 -7.16 20.95 -9.64
N THR A 183 -8.31 20.29 -9.50
CA THR A 183 -9.51 20.86 -8.86
C THR A 183 -9.79 20.29 -7.47
N GLY A 184 -8.81 19.64 -6.85
CA GLY A 184 -8.83 19.21 -5.45
C GLY A 184 -9.15 17.73 -5.24
N THR A 185 -9.06 17.30 -4.00
CA THR A 185 -9.10 15.89 -3.58
C THR A 185 -10.39 15.15 -3.99
N LEU A 186 -11.55 15.81 -3.87
CA LEU A 186 -12.84 15.22 -4.25
C LEU A 186 -12.88 14.91 -5.75
N SER A 187 -12.39 15.84 -6.57
CA SER A 187 -12.30 15.64 -8.02
C SER A 187 -11.29 14.53 -8.36
N GLY A 188 -10.17 14.43 -7.63
CA GLY A 188 -9.23 13.33 -7.79
C GLY A 188 -9.86 11.97 -7.48
N ALA A 189 -10.69 11.88 -6.43
CA ALA A 189 -11.43 10.66 -6.12
C ALA A 189 -12.43 10.30 -7.21
N LYS A 190 -13.17 11.28 -7.74
CA LYS A 190 -14.09 11.08 -8.87
C LYS A 190 -13.34 10.64 -10.13
N ALA A 191 -12.22 11.29 -10.47
CA ALA A 191 -11.41 10.93 -11.64
C ALA A 191 -10.91 9.47 -11.56
N MET A 192 -10.43 9.02 -10.38
CA MET A 192 -10.06 7.62 -10.19
C MET A 192 -11.25 6.68 -10.35
N ARG A 193 -12.41 7.03 -9.80
CA ARG A 193 -13.64 6.23 -9.94
C ARG A 193 -14.07 6.12 -11.39
N GLN A 194 -14.09 7.24 -12.11
CA GLN A 194 -14.39 7.32 -13.54
C GLN A 194 -13.44 6.43 -14.37
N SER A 195 -12.15 6.41 -14.02
CA SER A 195 -11.18 5.57 -14.74
C SER A 195 -11.37 4.07 -14.51
N ILE A 196 -11.87 3.67 -13.34
CA ILE A 196 -12.16 2.27 -12.99
C ILE A 196 -13.45 1.79 -13.66
N GLU A 197 -14.48 2.64 -13.67
CA GLU A 197 -15.80 2.31 -14.20
C GLU A 197 -15.90 2.50 -15.72
N GLY A 198 -14.93 3.17 -16.33
CA GLY A 198 -14.96 3.50 -17.76
C GLY A 198 -15.95 4.62 -18.09
N GLU A 199 -16.34 5.41 -17.11
CA GLU A 199 -17.31 6.53 -17.24
C GLU A 199 -16.56 7.86 -17.24
N PHE A 200 -15.95 8.23 -18.35
CA PHE A 200 -15.03 9.37 -18.46
C PHE A 200 -15.74 10.73 -18.40
N GLY A 201 -15.69 11.39 -17.25
CA GLY A 201 -16.22 12.74 -17.03
C GLY A 201 -15.11 13.80 -17.02
N LYS A 202 -15.53 15.05 -16.68
CA LYS A 202 -14.62 16.21 -16.65
C LYS A 202 -13.41 15.97 -15.76
N GLU A 203 -13.61 15.41 -14.58
CA GLU A 203 -12.53 15.17 -13.62
C GLU A 203 -11.48 14.19 -14.16
N TYR A 204 -11.91 13.16 -14.90
CA TYR A 204 -10.99 12.26 -15.58
C TYR A 204 -10.14 13.00 -16.62
N TYR A 205 -10.75 13.82 -17.47
CA TYR A 205 -10.01 14.56 -18.50
C TYR A 205 -9.06 15.61 -17.90
N ASP A 206 -9.45 16.31 -16.82
CA ASP A 206 -8.56 17.20 -16.07
C ASP A 206 -7.34 16.43 -15.51
N ALA A 207 -7.54 15.19 -15.09
CA ALA A 207 -6.45 14.31 -14.63
C ALA A 207 -5.54 13.86 -15.79
N ILE A 208 -6.11 13.52 -16.95
CA ILE A 208 -5.33 13.13 -18.15
C ILE A 208 -4.50 14.32 -18.66
N GLU A 209 -5.05 15.53 -18.65
CA GLU A 209 -4.29 16.75 -19.01
C GLU A 209 -3.06 16.92 -18.11
N LYS A 210 -3.19 16.60 -16.83
CA LYS A 210 -2.10 16.74 -15.86
C LYS A 210 -1.05 15.64 -15.93
N TRP A 211 -1.45 14.39 -16.01
CA TRP A 211 -0.56 13.23 -15.83
C TRP A 211 -0.33 12.42 -17.12
N GLY A 212 -1.12 12.64 -18.14
CA GLY A 212 -1.07 11.85 -19.37
C GLY A 212 -1.95 10.60 -19.34
N LEU A 213 -2.01 9.94 -20.48
CA LEU A 213 -2.67 8.65 -20.71
C LEU A 213 -1.64 7.68 -21.26
N GLU A 214 -1.49 6.55 -20.62
CA GLU A 214 -0.75 5.40 -21.15
C GLU A 214 -1.72 4.40 -21.78
N VAL A 215 -1.33 3.84 -22.94
CA VAL A 215 -2.12 2.92 -23.76
C VAL A 215 -1.35 1.66 -24.12
#